data_015005eacda5cbba16627d9e2509824c
#
_entry.id   015005eacda5cbba16627d9e2509824c
#
_cell.length_a   1.000
_cell.length_b   1.000
_cell.length_c   1.000
_cell.angle_alpha   90.00
_cell.angle_beta   90.00
_cell.angle_gamma   90.00
#
_symmetry.space_group_name_H-M   'P 1'
#
loop_
_entity.id
_entity.type
_entity.pdbx_description
1 polymer ?
#
loop_
_entity_poly.entity_id
_entity_poly.type
_entity_poly.pdbx_seq_one_letter_code
_entity_poly.pdbx_strand_id
1 'polypeptide(L)'
;METNTKNRNMMRTRNVVLTAIAVLLICLVTFASVSDAFAETVCSVPSDRLEVYKSRIKPFANEIQTTLKHFNVDEQFIWLAMIESGGRPNAESNKGAVGLWQLTAPTAKHYGCPPDKRSDVSCSTMAAAKYLAKLLKDFENDHWKVIVGYNMGGTNYRKSGKPTRAASNLANTVTCLMEEFPYEY
;
A
#
# COMPACT_ATOMS: atom_id res chain seq x y z
N MET A 1 -64.78 -31.81 -4.31
CA MET A 1 -63.71 -31.91 -3.30
C MET A 1 -62.30 -31.65 -3.89
N GLU A 2 -62.08 -31.87 -5.16
CA GLU A 2 -60.73 -31.72 -5.83
C GLU A 2 -60.20 -30.32 -6.01
N THR A 3 -61.05 -29.30 -6.18
CA THR A 3 -60.62 -27.89 -6.44
C THR A 3 -59.90 -27.25 -5.24
N ASN A 4 -60.26 -27.67 -4.02
CA ASN A 4 -59.69 -27.10 -2.78
C ASN A 4 -58.29 -27.65 -2.47
N THR A 5 -57.94 -28.84 -2.93
CA THR A 5 -56.63 -29.46 -2.78
C THR A 5 -55.62 -28.85 -3.76
N LYS A 6 -56.04 -28.60 -4.98
CA LYS A 6 -55.21 -27.98 -6.04
C LYS A 6 -54.83 -26.54 -5.70
N ASN A 7 -55.72 -25.77 -5.10
CA ASN A 7 -55.47 -24.41 -4.66
C ASN A 7 -54.52 -24.33 -3.46
N ARG A 8 -54.61 -25.27 -2.50
CA ARG A 8 -53.68 -25.37 -1.36
C ARG A 8 -52.29 -25.78 -1.80
N ASN A 9 -52.15 -26.67 -2.75
CA ASN A 9 -50.84 -27.08 -3.28
C ASN A 9 -50.18 -25.92 -4.08
N MET A 10 -50.96 -25.18 -4.85
CA MET A 10 -50.46 -24.00 -5.59
C MET A 10 -50.01 -22.85 -4.68
N MET A 11 -50.68 -22.59 -3.56
CA MET A 11 -50.24 -21.63 -2.56
C MET A 11 -48.99 -22.12 -1.79
N ARG A 12 -48.87 -23.39 -1.49
CA ARG A 12 -47.68 -23.96 -0.86
C ARG A 12 -46.46 -23.84 -1.77
N THR A 13 -46.57 -24.18 -3.05
CA THR A 13 -45.49 -24.05 -4.02
C THR A 13 -45.06 -22.60 -4.21
N ARG A 14 -46.02 -21.68 -4.28
CA ARG A 14 -45.73 -20.22 -4.39
C ARG A 14 -45.01 -19.69 -3.17
N ASN A 15 -45.38 -20.10 -1.97
CA ASN A 15 -44.68 -19.66 -0.75
C ASN A 15 -43.29 -20.25 -0.63
N VAL A 16 -43.06 -21.50 -1.03
CA VAL A 16 -41.73 -22.13 -1.06
C VAL A 16 -40.82 -21.41 -2.06
N VAL A 17 -41.33 -21.07 -3.25
CA VAL A 17 -40.54 -20.32 -4.24
C VAL A 17 -40.19 -18.91 -3.76
N LEU A 18 -41.15 -18.20 -3.15
CA LEU A 18 -40.91 -16.86 -2.59
C LEU A 18 -39.90 -16.85 -1.45
N THR A 19 -39.96 -17.84 -0.54
CA THR A 19 -38.97 -18.00 0.53
C THR A 19 -37.59 -18.35 -0.03
N ALA A 20 -37.48 -19.20 -1.05
CA ALA A 20 -36.20 -19.53 -1.68
C ALA A 20 -35.56 -18.29 -2.36
N ILE A 21 -36.37 -17.47 -3.06
CA ILE A 21 -35.89 -16.23 -3.68
C ILE A 21 -35.44 -15.22 -2.60
N ALA A 22 -36.19 -15.07 -1.50
CA ALA A 22 -35.81 -14.17 -0.42
C ALA A 22 -34.49 -14.59 0.26
N VAL A 23 -34.29 -15.90 0.49
CA VAL A 23 -33.05 -16.44 1.03
C VAL A 23 -31.88 -16.21 0.07
N LEU A 24 -32.10 -16.42 -1.24
CA LEU A 24 -31.07 -16.18 -2.26
C LEU A 24 -30.65 -14.70 -2.33
N LEU A 25 -31.61 -13.79 -2.26
CA LEU A 25 -31.34 -12.34 -2.23
C LEU A 25 -30.60 -11.92 -0.97
N ILE A 26 -30.96 -12.46 0.19
CA ILE A 26 -30.24 -12.20 1.45
C ILE A 26 -28.81 -12.73 1.36
N CYS A 27 -28.59 -13.94 0.83
CA CYS A 27 -27.26 -14.50 0.63
C CYS A 27 -26.42 -13.67 -0.36
N LEU A 28 -27.01 -13.14 -1.44
CA LEU A 28 -26.29 -12.28 -2.39
C LEU A 28 -25.89 -10.93 -1.77
N VAL A 29 -26.78 -10.33 -0.98
CA VAL A 29 -26.47 -9.06 -0.29
C VAL A 29 -25.41 -9.24 0.79
N THR A 30 -25.48 -10.33 1.58
CA THR A 30 -24.46 -10.63 2.60
C THR A 30 -23.13 -11.02 1.96
N PHE A 31 -23.12 -11.73 0.82
CA PHE A 31 -21.89 -12.07 0.11
C PHE A 31 -21.21 -10.83 -0.48
N ALA A 32 -21.97 -9.90 -1.07
CA ALA A 32 -21.44 -8.62 -1.58
C ALA A 32 -20.84 -7.78 -0.45
N SER A 33 -21.54 -7.65 0.70
CA SER A 33 -21.04 -6.87 1.84
C SER A 33 -19.80 -7.49 2.51
N VAL A 34 -19.66 -8.80 2.48
CA VAL A 34 -18.45 -9.51 2.99
C VAL A 34 -17.28 -9.34 2.02
N SER A 35 -17.52 -9.35 0.69
CA SER A 35 -16.45 -9.15 -0.29
C SER A 35 -15.89 -7.72 -0.23
N ASP A 36 -16.73 -6.70 -0.04
CA ASP A 36 -16.26 -5.30 0.10
C ASP A 36 -15.46 -5.10 1.40
N ALA A 37 -15.90 -5.69 2.52
CA ALA A 37 -15.17 -5.63 3.78
C ALA A 37 -13.81 -6.39 3.72
N PHE A 38 -13.71 -7.45 2.90
CA PHE A 38 -12.47 -8.19 2.70
C PHE A 38 -11.48 -7.45 1.79
N ALA A 39 -11.97 -6.74 0.75
CA ALA A 39 -11.15 -5.90 -0.12
C ALA A 39 -10.55 -4.69 0.62
N GLU A 40 -11.26 -4.16 1.64
CA GLU A 40 -10.84 -2.99 2.41
C GLU A 40 -9.66 -3.26 3.36
N THR A 41 -9.30 -4.52 3.59
CA THR A 41 -8.29 -4.93 4.60
C THR A 41 -7.04 -5.62 4.05
N VAL A 42 -6.95 -5.89 2.75
CA VAL A 42 -5.87 -6.72 2.18
C VAL A 42 -4.47 -6.14 2.44
N CYS A 43 -4.27 -4.81 2.28
CA CYS A 43 -2.98 -4.16 2.51
C CYS A 43 -2.94 -3.29 3.78
N SER A 44 -3.89 -3.40 4.69
CA SER A 44 -3.97 -2.64 5.95
C SER A 44 -4.06 -1.11 5.80
N VAL A 45 -4.33 -0.59 4.60
CA VAL A 45 -4.56 0.83 4.33
C VAL A 45 -6.02 1.02 3.93
N PRO A 46 -6.78 1.89 4.62
CA PRO A 46 -8.14 2.22 4.23
C PRO A 46 -8.18 2.80 2.80
N SER A 47 -9.13 2.35 1.98
CA SER A 47 -9.24 2.71 0.55
C SER A 47 -9.36 4.22 0.32
N ASP A 48 -10.15 4.91 1.14
CA ASP A 48 -10.31 6.37 1.12
C ASP A 48 -8.98 7.10 1.35
N ARG A 49 -8.17 6.61 2.28
CA ARG A 49 -6.84 7.15 2.58
C ARG A 49 -5.88 6.89 1.43
N LEU A 50 -5.94 5.72 0.81
CA LEU A 50 -5.09 5.37 -0.31
C LEU A 50 -5.33 6.30 -1.51
N GLU A 51 -6.59 6.60 -1.83
CA GLU A 51 -6.96 7.54 -2.89
C GLU A 51 -6.45 8.97 -2.60
N VAL A 52 -6.50 9.40 -1.35
CA VAL A 52 -5.90 10.68 -0.94
C VAL A 52 -4.38 10.68 -1.15
N TYR A 53 -3.69 9.58 -0.84
CA TYR A 53 -2.24 9.49 -1.04
C TYR A 53 -1.88 9.50 -2.52
N LYS A 54 -2.60 8.74 -3.35
CA LYS A 54 -2.45 8.74 -4.81
C LYS A 54 -2.66 10.13 -5.41
N SER A 55 -3.72 10.84 -5.02
CA SER A 55 -4.00 12.18 -5.52
C SER A 55 -2.89 13.19 -5.23
N ARG A 56 -2.25 13.08 -4.05
CA ARG A 56 -1.15 13.96 -3.63
C ARG A 56 0.15 13.67 -4.36
N ILE A 57 0.46 12.40 -4.63
CA ILE A 57 1.71 12.01 -5.28
C ILE A 57 1.63 12.13 -6.81
N LYS A 58 0.42 12.09 -7.38
CA LYS A 58 0.18 12.13 -8.83
C LYS A 58 0.97 13.20 -9.57
N PRO A 59 1.10 14.46 -9.10
CA PRO A 59 1.89 15.48 -9.78
C PRO A 59 3.36 15.14 -9.94
N PHE A 60 3.89 14.25 -9.13
CA PHE A 60 5.31 13.88 -9.05
C PHE A 60 5.58 12.44 -9.55
N ALA A 61 4.53 11.69 -9.86
CA ALA A 61 4.64 10.25 -10.13
C ALA A 61 5.61 9.93 -11.27
N ASN A 62 5.47 10.60 -12.41
CA ASN A 62 6.33 10.39 -13.56
C ASN A 62 7.82 10.67 -13.24
N GLU A 63 8.11 11.75 -12.53
CA GLU A 63 9.46 12.10 -12.11
C GLU A 63 10.03 11.05 -11.16
N ILE A 64 9.24 10.61 -10.18
CA ILE A 64 9.62 9.59 -9.21
C ILE A 64 9.94 8.27 -9.92
N GLN A 65 9.03 7.77 -10.75
CA GLN A 65 9.19 6.49 -11.44
C GLN A 65 10.36 6.52 -12.44
N THR A 66 10.50 7.61 -13.19
CA THR A 66 11.65 7.80 -14.10
C THR A 66 12.97 7.80 -13.33
N THR A 67 13.03 8.48 -12.18
CA THR A 67 14.23 8.51 -11.35
C THR A 67 14.54 7.13 -10.76
N LEU A 68 13.55 6.41 -10.25
CA LEU A 68 13.76 5.04 -9.75
C LEU A 68 14.32 4.12 -10.83
N LYS A 69 13.70 4.12 -12.02
CA LYS A 69 14.19 3.35 -13.19
C LYS A 69 15.65 3.70 -13.57
N HIS A 70 16.00 4.99 -13.53
CA HIS A 70 17.36 5.44 -13.83
C HIS A 70 18.41 4.79 -12.90
N PHE A 71 18.06 4.50 -11.67
CA PHE A 71 18.92 3.82 -10.69
C PHE A 71 18.70 2.29 -10.63
N ASN A 72 17.99 1.68 -11.60
CA ASN A 72 17.61 0.28 -11.60
C ASN A 72 16.84 -0.16 -10.33
N VAL A 73 16.00 0.72 -9.85
CA VAL A 73 15.06 0.46 -8.75
C VAL A 73 13.66 0.28 -9.34
N ASP A 74 12.94 -0.73 -8.86
CA ASP A 74 11.55 -0.97 -9.26
C ASP A 74 10.71 0.29 -9.00
N GLU A 75 10.03 0.77 -10.03
CA GLU A 75 9.19 1.97 -9.96
C GLU A 75 8.04 1.84 -8.96
N GLN A 76 7.65 0.61 -8.61
CA GLN A 76 6.63 0.35 -7.60
C GLN A 76 7.07 0.77 -6.17
N PHE A 77 8.35 1.05 -5.93
CA PHE A 77 8.77 1.70 -4.68
C PHE A 77 8.18 3.10 -4.47
N ILE A 78 7.47 3.67 -5.44
CA ILE A 78 6.62 4.85 -5.23
C ILE A 78 5.62 4.64 -4.08
N TRP A 79 5.15 3.40 -3.84
CA TRP A 79 4.30 3.06 -2.70
C TRP A 79 4.99 3.31 -1.36
N LEU A 80 6.30 3.08 -1.27
CA LEU A 80 7.05 3.40 -0.06
C LEU A 80 6.99 4.90 0.25
N ALA A 81 7.22 5.77 -0.74
CA ALA A 81 7.10 7.23 -0.56
C ALA A 81 5.69 7.65 -0.11
N MET A 82 4.65 7.01 -0.68
CA MET A 82 3.26 7.28 -0.30
C MET A 82 2.97 6.89 1.14
N ILE A 83 3.40 5.73 1.58
CA ILE A 83 3.14 5.24 2.95
C ILE A 83 3.95 6.02 3.98
N GLU A 84 5.19 6.38 3.68
CA GLU A 84 6.06 7.14 4.59
C GLU A 84 5.54 8.56 4.86
N SER A 85 5.01 9.25 3.84
CA SER A 85 4.64 10.68 3.96
C SER A 85 3.14 10.96 3.84
N GLY A 86 2.33 9.96 3.46
CA GLY A 86 0.96 10.17 2.98
C GLY A 86 0.92 10.99 1.68
N GLY A 87 1.94 10.87 0.83
CA GLY A 87 2.09 11.59 -0.43
C GLY A 87 2.41 13.08 -0.28
N ARG A 88 2.94 13.53 0.87
CA ARG A 88 3.20 14.96 1.17
C ARG A 88 4.68 15.29 1.07
N PRO A 89 5.10 16.19 0.15
CA PRO A 89 6.50 16.62 0.03
C PRO A 89 7.04 17.32 1.28
N ASN A 90 6.18 17.99 2.04
CA ASN A 90 6.55 18.74 3.24
C ASN A 90 6.24 17.98 4.54
N ALA A 91 6.08 16.64 4.48
CA ALA A 91 5.86 15.86 5.69
C ALA A 91 7.08 15.90 6.59
N GLU A 92 6.87 16.07 7.89
CA GLU A 92 7.91 16.01 8.90
C GLU A 92 7.48 15.09 10.04
N SER A 93 8.38 14.22 10.47
CA SER A 93 8.15 13.30 11.59
C SER A 93 8.73 13.84 12.90
N ASN A 94 8.20 13.36 14.03
CA ASN A 94 8.74 13.69 15.36
C ASN A 94 10.20 13.24 15.56
N LYS A 95 10.75 12.45 14.63
CA LYS A 95 12.15 11.99 14.64
C LYS A 95 13.02 12.77 13.66
N GLY A 96 12.52 13.85 13.06
CA GLY A 96 13.25 14.72 12.13
C GLY A 96 13.44 14.10 10.72
N ALA A 97 12.67 13.10 10.35
CA ALA A 97 12.59 12.65 8.96
C ALA A 97 11.70 13.61 8.17
N VAL A 98 12.09 13.94 6.94
CA VAL A 98 11.44 14.99 6.13
C VAL A 98 11.21 14.53 4.70
N GLY A 99 10.12 15.06 4.09
CA GLY A 99 9.82 14.94 2.68
C GLY A 99 9.02 13.70 2.30
N LEU A 100 8.80 13.51 1.00
CA LEU A 100 8.07 12.34 0.48
C LEU A 100 8.66 11.02 0.95
N TRP A 101 9.96 10.93 0.97
CA TRP A 101 10.72 9.73 1.28
C TRP A 101 11.09 9.61 2.76
N GLN A 102 10.67 10.55 3.61
CA GLN A 102 10.99 10.56 5.05
C GLN A 102 12.48 10.30 5.34
N LEU A 103 13.34 10.98 4.58
CA LEU A 103 14.79 10.86 4.78
C LEU A 103 15.23 11.62 6.03
N THR A 104 16.08 10.99 6.85
CA THR A 104 16.81 11.68 7.90
C THR A 104 17.90 12.58 7.31
N ALA A 105 18.32 13.62 8.03
CA ALA A 105 19.36 14.54 7.56
C ALA A 105 20.68 13.81 7.21
N PRO A 106 21.20 12.87 8.03
CA PRO A 106 22.39 12.11 7.68
C PRO A 106 22.22 11.26 6.41
N THR A 107 21.07 10.58 6.25
CA THR A 107 20.80 9.74 5.08
C THR A 107 20.73 10.58 3.81
N ALA A 108 19.97 11.69 3.82
CA ALA A 108 19.86 12.57 2.67
C ALA A 108 21.24 13.10 2.24
N LYS A 109 22.02 13.62 3.19
CA LYS A 109 23.38 14.10 2.94
C LYS A 109 24.30 13.02 2.33
N HIS A 110 24.24 11.81 2.88
CA HIS A 110 25.07 10.68 2.41
C HIS A 110 24.77 10.32 0.94
N TYR A 111 23.51 10.41 0.53
CA TYR A 111 23.08 10.11 -0.84
C TYR A 111 22.99 11.35 -1.76
N GLY A 112 23.52 12.49 -1.32
CA GLY A 112 23.73 13.65 -2.17
C GLY A 112 22.58 14.67 -2.19
N CYS A 113 21.63 14.59 -1.25
CA CYS A 113 20.62 15.62 -1.06
C CYS A 113 20.93 16.42 0.21
N PRO A 114 21.15 17.76 0.11
CA PRO A 114 21.35 18.60 1.27
C PRO A 114 20.20 18.48 2.28
N PRO A 115 20.48 18.51 3.60
CA PRO A 115 19.45 18.31 4.63
C PRO A 115 18.28 19.31 4.55
N ASP A 116 18.50 20.51 4.13
CA ASP A 116 17.50 21.57 3.92
C ASP A 116 16.68 21.40 2.63
N LYS A 117 17.11 20.51 1.72
CA LYS A 117 16.43 20.19 0.46
C LYS A 117 15.60 18.90 0.49
N ARG A 118 15.39 18.29 1.66
CA ARG A 118 14.64 17.03 1.78
C ARG A 118 13.15 17.12 1.38
N SER A 119 12.58 18.32 1.42
CA SER A 119 11.22 18.59 0.92
C SER A 119 11.16 18.80 -0.61
N ASP A 120 12.31 19.02 -1.26
CA ASP A 120 12.41 19.07 -2.71
C ASP A 120 12.26 17.64 -3.26
N VAL A 121 11.27 17.46 -4.15
CA VAL A 121 10.91 16.12 -4.65
C VAL A 121 12.03 15.51 -5.46
N SER A 122 12.63 16.28 -6.37
CA SER A 122 13.72 15.83 -7.23
C SER A 122 14.95 15.41 -6.41
N CYS A 123 15.38 16.28 -5.50
CA CYS A 123 16.53 16.03 -4.64
C CYS A 123 16.33 14.79 -3.76
N SER A 124 15.19 14.72 -3.06
CA SER A 124 14.89 13.62 -2.15
C SER A 124 14.65 12.30 -2.87
N THR A 125 14.01 12.32 -4.05
CA THR A 125 13.81 11.10 -4.87
C THR A 125 15.13 10.55 -5.38
N MET A 126 16.05 11.41 -5.85
CA MET A 126 17.38 10.97 -6.26
C MET A 126 18.16 10.32 -5.10
N ALA A 127 18.10 10.90 -3.90
CA ALA A 127 18.76 10.34 -2.73
C ALA A 127 18.12 9.01 -2.29
N ALA A 128 16.79 8.93 -2.31
CA ALA A 128 16.07 7.71 -1.98
C ALA A 128 16.35 6.58 -2.99
N ALA A 129 16.36 6.87 -4.29
CA ALA A 129 16.68 5.90 -5.34
C ALA A 129 18.10 5.31 -5.17
N LYS A 130 19.09 6.14 -4.89
CA LYS A 130 20.45 5.66 -4.59
C LYS A 130 20.51 4.79 -3.33
N TYR A 131 19.75 5.16 -2.29
CA TYR A 131 19.68 4.37 -1.07
C TYR A 131 18.98 3.03 -1.30
N LEU A 132 17.86 3.02 -2.02
CA LEU A 132 17.14 1.80 -2.39
C LEU A 132 17.99 0.89 -3.26
N ALA A 133 18.69 1.40 -4.28
CA ALA A 133 19.62 0.63 -5.11
C ALA A 133 20.71 -0.06 -4.27
N LYS A 134 21.25 0.65 -3.26
CA LYS A 134 22.20 0.03 -2.33
C LYS A 134 21.55 -1.07 -1.49
N LEU A 135 20.34 -0.85 -0.97
CA LEU A 135 19.64 -1.84 -0.16
C LEU A 135 19.24 -3.07 -1.00
N LEU A 136 18.81 -2.89 -2.25
CA LEU A 136 18.53 -3.98 -3.19
C LEU A 136 19.75 -4.87 -3.39
N LYS A 137 20.93 -4.28 -3.57
CA LYS A 137 22.19 -5.02 -3.62
C LYS A 137 22.53 -5.72 -2.31
N ASP A 138 22.32 -5.06 -1.17
CA ASP A 138 22.64 -5.56 0.16
C ASP A 138 21.75 -6.74 0.58
N PHE A 139 20.51 -6.79 0.10
CA PHE A 139 19.48 -7.77 0.45
C PHE A 139 19.02 -8.63 -0.74
N GLU A 140 19.85 -8.75 -1.80
CA GLU A 140 19.64 -9.69 -2.92
C GLU A 140 18.27 -9.51 -3.60
N ASN A 141 17.83 -8.25 -3.79
CA ASN A 141 16.53 -7.86 -4.35
C ASN A 141 15.30 -8.36 -3.56
N ASP A 142 15.44 -8.76 -2.31
CA ASP A 142 14.32 -9.06 -1.42
C ASP A 142 13.64 -7.75 -1.00
N HIS A 143 12.56 -7.37 -1.68
CA HIS A 143 11.86 -6.10 -1.47
C HIS A 143 11.40 -5.92 -0.02
N TRP A 144 10.94 -6.99 0.62
CA TRP A 144 10.53 -6.93 2.02
C TRP A 144 11.72 -6.53 2.93
N LYS A 145 12.88 -7.19 2.78
CA LYS A 145 14.10 -6.84 3.53
C LYS A 145 14.63 -5.45 3.19
N VAL A 146 14.49 -5.03 1.93
CA VAL A 146 14.86 -3.68 1.48
C VAL A 146 14.05 -2.63 2.24
N ILE A 147 12.72 -2.80 2.35
CA ILE A 147 11.85 -1.86 3.06
C ILE A 147 12.14 -1.86 4.57
N VAL A 148 12.36 -3.03 5.18
CA VAL A 148 12.82 -3.12 6.57
C VAL A 148 14.15 -2.39 6.76
N GLY A 149 15.11 -2.61 5.87
CA GLY A 149 16.42 -1.93 5.89
C GLY A 149 16.31 -0.43 5.66
N TYR A 150 15.37 0.02 4.84
CA TYR A 150 15.08 1.43 4.64
C TYR A 150 14.61 2.08 5.95
N ASN A 151 13.65 1.48 6.63
CA ASN A 151 13.06 2.01 7.88
C ASN A 151 14.03 1.97 9.07
N MET A 152 14.78 0.89 9.24
CA MET A 152 15.68 0.69 10.38
C MET A 152 17.10 1.24 10.17
N GLY A 153 17.45 1.51 8.91
CA GLY A 153 18.84 1.65 8.46
C GLY A 153 19.44 0.27 8.13
N GLY A 154 19.88 0.09 6.89
CA GLY A 154 20.37 -1.22 6.40
C GLY A 154 21.46 -1.86 7.26
N THR A 155 22.40 -1.06 7.79
CA THR A 155 23.46 -1.55 8.70
C THR A 155 22.89 -2.05 10.03
N ASN A 156 21.91 -1.35 10.60
CA ASN A 156 21.28 -1.75 11.87
C ASN A 156 20.50 -3.04 11.69
N TYR A 157 19.74 -3.17 10.60
CA TYR A 157 18.98 -4.38 10.30
C TYR A 157 19.92 -5.58 10.10
N ARG A 158 21.00 -5.44 9.32
CA ARG A 158 22.00 -6.53 9.16
C ARG A 158 22.64 -6.96 10.48
N LYS A 159 22.95 -6.01 11.37
CA LYS A 159 23.55 -6.34 12.68
C LYS A 159 22.57 -7.03 13.61
N SER A 160 21.32 -6.61 13.65
CA SER A 160 20.30 -7.17 14.54
C SER A 160 19.78 -8.53 14.07
N GLY A 161 19.73 -8.74 12.74
CA GLY A 161 19.07 -9.88 12.11
C GLY A 161 17.56 -9.96 12.35
N LYS A 162 16.99 -8.99 13.09
CA LYS A 162 15.57 -8.97 13.49
C LYS A 162 14.94 -7.62 13.18
N PRO A 163 13.80 -7.59 12.48
CA PRO A 163 13.07 -6.36 12.23
C PRO A 163 12.34 -5.89 13.49
N THR A 164 12.14 -4.58 13.60
CA THR A 164 11.18 -4.04 14.56
C THR A 164 9.75 -4.30 14.05
N ARG A 165 8.77 -4.33 14.96
CA ARG A 165 7.36 -4.47 14.58
C ARG A 165 6.91 -3.37 13.60
N ALA A 166 7.36 -2.13 13.81
CA ALA A 166 7.04 -1.02 12.91
C ALA A 166 7.62 -1.23 11.51
N ALA A 167 8.88 -1.67 11.40
CA ALA A 167 9.51 -1.96 10.11
C ALA A 167 8.85 -3.14 9.39
N SER A 168 8.45 -4.20 10.12
CA SER A 168 7.72 -5.33 9.54
C SER A 168 6.35 -4.91 9.02
N ASN A 169 5.59 -4.11 9.78
CA ASN A 169 4.29 -3.62 9.34
C ASN A 169 4.40 -2.76 8.08
N LEU A 170 5.38 -1.84 8.04
CA LEU A 170 5.65 -1.04 6.84
C LEU A 170 5.97 -1.92 5.63
N ALA A 171 6.88 -2.89 5.81
CA ALA A 171 7.28 -3.79 4.73
C ALA A 171 6.09 -4.62 4.21
N ASN A 172 5.29 -5.20 5.11
CA ASN A 172 4.09 -5.96 4.72
C ASN A 172 3.10 -5.10 3.93
N THR A 173 2.85 -3.86 4.39
CA THR A 173 1.93 -2.95 3.70
C THR A 173 2.44 -2.57 2.32
N VAL A 174 3.71 -2.18 2.21
CA VAL A 174 4.28 -1.71 0.94
C VAL A 174 4.43 -2.85 -0.07
N THR A 175 4.90 -4.04 0.33
CA THR A 175 5.00 -5.20 -0.57
C THR A 175 3.65 -5.66 -1.06
N CYS A 176 2.64 -5.70 -0.18
CA CYS A 176 1.27 -5.98 -0.59
C CYS A 176 0.75 -4.98 -1.64
N LEU A 177 0.99 -3.68 -1.47
CA LEU A 177 0.58 -2.65 -2.44
C LEU A 177 1.33 -2.78 -3.77
N MET A 178 2.61 -3.15 -3.75
CA MET A 178 3.41 -3.36 -4.97
C MET A 178 2.91 -4.56 -5.78
N GLU A 179 2.44 -5.61 -5.12
CA GLU A 179 2.00 -6.87 -5.74
C GLU A 179 0.54 -6.80 -6.22
N GLU A 180 -0.37 -6.29 -5.38
CA GLU A 180 -1.80 -6.32 -5.63
C GLU A 180 -2.33 -5.09 -6.38
N PHE A 181 -1.62 -3.95 -6.27
CA PHE A 181 -2.04 -2.67 -6.83
C PHE A 181 -0.89 -1.98 -7.57
N PRO A 182 -0.42 -2.51 -8.71
CA PRO A 182 0.64 -1.85 -9.46
C PRO A 182 0.25 -0.40 -9.76
N TYR A 183 1.15 0.54 -9.41
CA TYR A 183 0.89 1.96 -9.60
C TYR A 183 1.05 2.32 -11.08
N GLU A 184 -0.08 2.69 -11.69
CA GLU A 184 -0.17 3.25 -13.03
C GLU A 184 -0.72 4.68 -12.93
N TYR A 185 -0.21 5.61 -13.77
CA TYR A 185 -0.66 7.01 -13.80
C TYR A 185 -1.17 7.43 -15.18
#